data_ee7020072f63c6e48cbf866af872ad50
#
_entry.id   ee7020072f63c6e48cbf866af872ad50
#
_cell.length_a   1.000
_cell.length_b   1.000
_cell.length_c   1.000
_cell.angle_alpha   90.00
_cell.angle_beta   90.00
_cell.angle_gamma   90.00
#
_symmetry.space_group_name_H-M   'P 1'
#
loop_
_entity.id
_entity.type
_entity.pdbx_description
1 polymer ?
#
loop_
_entity_poly.entity_id
_entity_poly.type
_entity_poly.pdbx_seq_one_letter_code
_entity_poly.pdbx_strand_id
1 'polypeptide(L)'
;MNLRSILTTILVLVVALVGTVWLGRGNGDLDPAKITKPTKPAPEDERPQVATTGPYPKAVVDEPLYKFGEMAVGQSLSHKFILKNEGEAPLEVKKGATTCKCTMSAMKDNTVDPGKSIEIELTWTPKSPQEIFGQTATIFTNDPKNQELKLRIEGTANKLISFTGDTEGGPHWSLPVMSNSTPVSYTGKIHTKYLDEFKLLKIESNKSGLTSTFKPLTPEELKELDAKAGYSIKITADPGKLPLGGFTERLMVKTDIPDLQVPHSEAGHKHEEGDDHKHEHKHEHQSGNRNFVIQVSGNHTGPIRIVPTFGVYWDPETMVLNLGEFSAKEGKEVTLSMFVEGTQQPLEIMDRKIDPDYLKFEIKKDDQFESKTKQRYELKFAVPAGIPSVSFGRGNPAKVKLQTNHPNAKEIEFRVRFVAL
;
A
#
# COMPACT_ATOMS: atom_id res chain seq x y z
N MET A 1 1.54 -55.48 8.23
CA MET A 1 2.04 -54.54 7.19
C MET A 1 3.55 -54.54 7.27
N ASN A 2 4.25 -54.95 6.22
CA ASN A 2 5.70 -55.14 6.26
C ASN A 2 6.44 -53.81 6.21
N LEU A 3 7.55 -53.68 6.95
CA LEU A 3 8.38 -52.47 7.04
C LEU A 3 8.77 -51.89 5.67
N ARG A 4 8.92 -52.73 4.64
CA ARG A 4 9.15 -52.34 3.25
C ARG A 4 7.96 -51.58 2.63
N SER A 5 6.72 -51.95 2.98
CA SER A 5 5.51 -51.27 2.50
C SER A 5 5.34 -49.90 3.13
N ILE A 6 5.74 -49.73 4.39
CA ILE A 6 5.72 -48.44 5.09
C ILE A 6 6.77 -47.50 4.51
N LEU A 7 7.97 -47.99 4.23
CA LEU A 7 9.06 -47.17 3.63
C LEU A 7 8.73 -46.68 2.21
N THR A 8 8.08 -47.55 1.39
CA THR A 8 7.63 -47.16 0.03
C THR A 8 6.52 -46.13 0.08
N THR A 9 5.57 -46.25 1.02
CA THR A 9 4.49 -45.25 1.19
C THR A 9 5.02 -43.91 1.66
N ILE A 10 5.97 -43.87 2.58
CA ILE A 10 6.62 -42.64 3.04
C ILE A 10 7.44 -42.00 1.92
N LEU A 11 8.17 -42.77 1.12
CA LEU A 11 8.94 -42.25 -0.01
C LEU A 11 8.03 -41.62 -1.07
N VAL A 12 6.89 -42.25 -1.40
CA VAL A 12 5.91 -41.68 -2.35
C VAL A 12 5.27 -40.39 -1.81
N LEU A 13 4.95 -40.35 -0.52
CA LEU A 13 4.43 -39.13 0.12
C LEU A 13 5.45 -38.00 0.16
N VAL A 14 6.72 -38.28 0.41
CA VAL A 14 7.79 -37.25 0.41
C VAL A 14 8.03 -36.72 -1.02
N VAL A 15 8.02 -37.62 -2.04
CA VAL A 15 8.16 -37.18 -3.45
C VAL A 15 6.93 -36.35 -3.89
N ALA A 16 5.71 -36.72 -3.45
CA ALA A 16 4.50 -35.94 -3.73
C ALA A 16 4.53 -34.57 -3.04
N LEU A 17 5.00 -34.49 -1.79
CA LEU A 17 5.14 -33.22 -1.07
C LEU A 17 6.22 -32.31 -1.68
N VAL A 18 7.35 -32.86 -2.11
CA VAL A 18 8.40 -32.10 -2.78
C VAL A 18 7.93 -31.65 -4.18
N GLY A 19 7.19 -32.53 -4.91
CA GLY A 19 6.61 -32.20 -6.22
C GLY A 19 5.56 -31.09 -6.13
N THR A 20 4.69 -31.09 -5.12
CA THR A 20 3.65 -30.06 -4.94
C THR A 20 4.23 -28.71 -4.49
N VAL A 21 5.32 -28.70 -3.72
CA VAL A 21 6.04 -27.46 -3.38
C VAL A 21 6.75 -26.87 -4.61
N TRP A 22 7.14 -27.73 -5.58
CA TRP A 22 7.78 -27.26 -6.82
C TRP A 22 6.76 -26.77 -7.87
N LEU A 23 5.56 -27.35 -7.90
CA LEU A 23 4.47 -26.93 -8.80
C LEU A 23 3.62 -25.78 -8.26
N GLY A 24 3.70 -25.47 -6.96
CA GLY A 24 2.98 -24.37 -6.31
C GLY A 24 3.75 -23.05 -6.25
N ARG A 25 5.02 -23.02 -6.68
CA ARG A 25 5.73 -21.76 -6.95
C ARG A 25 5.27 -21.27 -8.31
N GLY A 26 4.19 -20.53 -8.32
CA GLY A 26 3.85 -19.65 -9.43
C GLY A 26 5.09 -18.86 -9.78
N ASN A 27 5.55 -18.97 -11.02
CA ASN A 27 6.46 -18.03 -11.64
C ASN A 27 5.83 -16.63 -11.56
N GLY A 28 5.99 -15.96 -10.41
CA GLY A 28 6.17 -14.55 -10.47
C GLY A 28 7.51 -14.38 -11.17
N ASP A 29 7.47 -14.07 -12.46
CA ASP A 29 8.63 -13.60 -13.19
C ASP A 29 9.20 -12.40 -12.43
N LEU A 30 10.14 -12.70 -11.53
CA LEU A 30 11.13 -11.73 -11.09
C LEU A 30 11.97 -11.49 -12.34
N ASP A 31 11.55 -10.50 -13.13
CA ASP A 31 12.31 -10.01 -14.28
C ASP A 31 13.72 -9.66 -13.75
N PRO A 32 14.76 -10.46 -14.08
CA PRO A 32 16.13 -10.18 -13.63
C PRO A 32 16.64 -8.83 -14.14
N ALA A 33 15.92 -8.18 -15.07
CA ALA A 33 16.23 -6.85 -15.59
C ALA A 33 15.78 -5.71 -14.65
N LYS A 34 15.04 -6.00 -13.56
CA LYS A 34 14.70 -5.00 -12.51
C LYS A 34 15.65 -4.98 -11.31
N ILE A 35 16.60 -5.88 -11.25
CA ILE A 35 17.77 -5.68 -10.41
C ILE A 35 18.54 -4.54 -11.08
N THR A 36 18.54 -3.35 -10.47
CA THR A 36 19.32 -2.20 -10.93
C THR A 36 20.70 -2.70 -11.29
N LYS A 37 21.02 -2.70 -12.59
CA LYS A 37 22.35 -3.05 -13.06
C LYS A 37 23.33 -2.21 -12.26
N PRO A 38 24.38 -2.81 -11.65
CA PRO A 38 25.44 -2.02 -11.07
C PRO A 38 25.91 -1.07 -12.16
N THR A 39 25.94 0.21 -11.86
CA THR A 39 26.43 1.25 -12.76
C THR A 39 27.78 0.75 -13.28
N LYS A 40 27.91 0.63 -14.60
CA LYS A 40 29.13 0.16 -15.26
C LYS A 40 30.34 0.82 -14.59
N PRO A 41 31.36 0.06 -14.14
CA PRO A 41 32.56 0.68 -13.59
C PRO A 41 33.04 1.72 -14.59
N ALA A 42 33.47 2.89 -14.10
CA ALA A 42 34.07 3.91 -14.97
C ALA A 42 35.17 3.23 -15.80
N PRO A 43 35.26 3.53 -17.12
CA PRO A 43 36.32 2.97 -17.95
C PRO A 43 37.68 3.15 -17.26
N GLU A 44 38.54 2.15 -17.29
CA GLU A 44 39.87 2.20 -16.67
C GLU A 44 40.68 3.43 -17.10
N ASP A 45 40.46 3.92 -18.34
CA ASP A 45 41.07 5.14 -18.88
C ASP A 45 40.67 6.45 -18.13
N GLU A 46 39.70 6.39 -17.24
CA GLU A 46 39.26 7.57 -16.51
C GLU A 46 39.86 7.69 -15.09
N ARG A 47 40.67 6.77 -14.62
CA ARG A 47 41.31 6.83 -13.31
C ARG A 47 42.60 7.68 -13.34
N PRO A 48 42.92 8.42 -12.25
CA PRO A 48 44.20 9.09 -12.14
C PRO A 48 45.35 8.09 -12.27
N GLN A 49 46.40 8.50 -12.97
CA GLN A 49 47.63 7.67 -13.13
C GLN A 49 48.32 7.52 -11.77
N VAL A 50 48.46 6.29 -11.31
CA VAL A 50 49.12 6.00 -10.04
C VAL A 50 50.58 6.41 -10.08
N ALA A 51 51.04 7.16 -9.06
CA ALA A 51 52.45 7.55 -8.98
C ALA A 51 53.33 6.32 -8.77
N THR A 52 54.24 6.09 -9.68
CA THR A 52 55.19 4.93 -9.67
C THR A 52 56.54 5.25 -9.05
N THR A 53 56.92 6.53 -8.98
CA THR A 53 58.15 7.03 -8.39
C THR A 53 57.88 8.20 -7.47
N GLY A 54 58.65 8.31 -6.35
CA GLY A 54 58.48 9.41 -5.40
C GLY A 54 58.97 10.75 -5.92
N PRO A 55 58.55 11.85 -5.30
CA PRO A 55 57.71 11.88 -4.08
C PRO A 55 56.27 11.46 -4.35
N TYR A 56 55.56 10.95 -3.33
CA TYR A 56 54.22 10.40 -3.45
C TYR A 56 53.16 11.33 -2.84
N PRO A 57 51.94 11.39 -3.44
CA PRO A 57 50.78 11.93 -2.79
C PRO A 57 50.31 10.96 -1.69
N LYS A 58 49.59 11.48 -0.68
CA LYS A 58 48.96 10.68 0.40
C LYS A 58 47.56 11.18 0.66
N ALA A 59 46.56 10.44 0.22
CA ALA A 59 45.17 10.74 0.41
C ALA A 59 44.67 10.28 1.81
N VAL A 60 44.13 11.22 2.58
CA VAL A 60 43.61 10.94 3.91
C VAL A 60 42.22 11.54 4.07
N VAL A 61 41.26 10.73 4.53
CA VAL A 61 39.93 11.17 4.99
C VAL A 61 39.79 10.67 6.42
N ASP A 62 39.65 11.60 7.39
CA ASP A 62 39.64 11.26 8.82
C ASP A 62 38.41 10.42 9.17
N GLU A 63 37.23 10.79 8.66
CA GLU A 63 35.95 10.10 8.91
C GLU A 63 35.26 9.74 7.59
N PRO A 64 35.57 8.60 6.97
CA PRO A 64 34.98 8.21 5.69
C PRO A 64 33.53 7.69 5.79
N LEU A 65 32.99 7.51 7.01
CA LEU A 65 31.63 7.13 7.31
C LEU A 65 30.95 8.23 8.14
N TYR A 66 29.86 8.79 7.59
CA TYR A 66 29.01 9.73 8.30
C TYR A 66 27.67 9.07 8.67
N LYS A 67 27.32 9.07 9.97
CA LYS A 67 26.04 8.59 10.47
C LYS A 67 25.10 9.77 10.71
N PHE A 68 24.07 9.91 9.88
CA PHE A 68 23.16 11.05 9.96
C PHE A 68 21.98 10.86 10.94
N GLY A 69 21.86 9.68 11.59
CA GLY A 69 20.77 9.38 12.51
C GLY A 69 19.47 9.04 11.77
N GLU A 70 18.41 9.81 12.00
CA GLU A 70 17.09 9.61 11.40
C GLU A 70 16.69 10.79 10.54
N MET A 71 15.97 10.51 9.44
CA MET A 71 15.37 11.52 8.58
C MET A 71 14.07 11.01 7.96
N ALA A 72 13.24 11.93 7.45
CA ALA A 72 12.04 11.53 6.72
C ALA A 72 12.33 11.25 5.25
N VAL A 73 11.56 10.32 4.69
CA VAL A 73 11.50 10.08 3.25
C VAL A 73 11.16 11.38 2.52
N GLY A 74 11.97 11.69 1.51
CA GLY A 74 11.85 12.88 0.68
C GLY A 74 12.50 14.13 1.25
N GLN A 75 13.03 14.13 2.47
CA GLN A 75 13.95 15.17 2.93
C GLN A 75 15.32 14.96 2.30
N SER A 76 16.02 16.07 2.03
CA SER A 76 17.39 16.05 1.54
C SER A 76 18.32 16.50 2.65
N LEU A 77 19.39 15.74 2.85
CA LEU A 77 20.50 16.12 3.72
C LEU A 77 21.79 16.12 2.91
N SER A 78 22.78 16.86 3.38
CA SER A 78 24.15 16.83 2.83
C SER A 78 25.18 16.75 3.95
N HIS A 79 26.34 16.20 3.62
CA HIS A 79 27.51 16.15 4.48
C HIS A 79 28.78 16.39 3.67
N LYS A 80 29.73 17.12 4.27
CA LYS A 80 31.01 17.46 3.68
C LYS A 80 32.11 16.60 4.29
N PHE A 81 32.71 15.76 3.46
CA PHE A 81 33.93 15.02 3.80
C PHE A 81 35.15 15.86 3.43
N ILE A 82 36.16 15.84 4.27
CA ILE A 82 37.41 16.54 4.03
C ILE A 82 38.47 15.54 3.56
N LEU A 83 38.88 15.67 2.31
CA LEU A 83 40.02 14.91 1.75
C LEU A 83 41.27 15.76 1.82
N LYS A 84 42.29 15.30 2.54
CA LYS A 84 43.60 15.94 2.73
C LYS A 84 44.65 15.26 1.88
N ASN A 85 45.57 16.03 1.36
CA ASN A 85 46.83 15.52 0.81
C ASN A 85 47.94 15.68 1.85
N GLU A 86 48.26 14.62 2.57
CA GLU A 86 49.38 14.57 3.54
C GLU A 86 50.70 14.10 2.91
N GLY A 87 50.76 13.99 1.57
CA GLY A 87 51.96 13.62 0.84
C GLY A 87 52.82 14.79 0.44
N GLU A 88 53.86 14.49 -0.33
CA GLU A 88 54.85 15.47 -0.82
C GLU A 88 54.66 15.80 -2.32
N ALA A 89 53.75 15.10 -2.99
CA ALA A 89 53.42 15.32 -4.41
C ALA A 89 51.93 15.72 -4.55
N PRO A 90 51.53 16.37 -5.66
CA PRO A 90 50.15 16.69 -5.94
C PRO A 90 49.26 15.46 -5.98
N LEU A 91 48.09 15.49 -5.30
CA LEU A 91 47.08 14.45 -5.25
C LEU A 91 46.04 14.70 -6.34
N GLU A 92 46.01 13.88 -7.36
CA GLU A 92 44.95 13.89 -8.38
C GLU A 92 43.72 13.15 -7.82
N VAL A 93 42.55 13.75 -8.01
CA VAL A 93 41.30 13.24 -7.47
C VAL A 93 40.23 13.16 -8.56
N LYS A 94 39.57 12.03 -8.69
CA LYS A 94 38.51 11.84 -9.68
C LYS A 94 37.28 11.15 -9.07
N LYS A 95 36.12 11.64 -9.45
CA LYS A 95 34.85 11.05 -9.01
C LYS A 95 34.62 9.72 -9.71
N GLY A 96 34.40 8.66 -8.93
CA GLY A 96 34.01 7.34 -9.40
C GLY A 96 32.48 7.11 -9.32
N ALA A 97 32.09 5.85 -9.19
CA ALA A 97 30.69 5.48 -9.04
C ALA A 97 30.10 6.04 -7.73
N THR A 98 28.86 6.46 -7.80
CA THR A 98 28.13 6.98 -6.62
C THR A 98 26.65 6.58 -6.68
N THR A 99 26.08 6.29 -5.51
CA THR A 99 24.63 6.05 -5.32
C THR A 99 23.89 7.29 -4.85
N CYS A 100 24.61 8.40 -4.56
CA CYS A 100 24.08 9.69 -4.14
C CYS A 100 24.57 10.82 -5.07
N LYS A 101 24.02 12.03 -4.92
CA LYS A 101 24.57 13.21 -5.58
C LYS A 101 25.88 13.59 -4.89
N CYS A 102 27.00 13.49 -5.62
CA CYS A 102 28.33 13.87 -5.13
C CYS A 102 28.81 15.13 -5.85
N THR A 103 29.17 16.14 -5.08
CA THR A 103 29.77 17.39 -5.56
C THR A 103 31.12 17.58 -4.89
N MET A 104 32.17 17.84 -5.66
CA MET A 104 33.47 18.22 -5.12
C MET A 104 33.61 19.74 -5.22
N SER A 105 34.22 20.36 -4.22
CA SER A 105 34.54 21.79 -4.28
C SER A 105 35.38 22.09 -5.53
N ALA A 106 35.17 23.28 -6.08
CA ALA A 106 35.89 23.69 -7.29
C ALA A 106 37.40 23.64 -7.06
N MET A 107 38.11 22.88 -7.91
CA MET A 107 39.54 22.75 -7.91
C MET A 107 40.10 23.09 -9.27
N LYS A 108 41.30 23.61 -9.28
CA LYS A 108 42.07 23.71 -10.53
C LYS A 108 42.60 22.32 -10.90
N ASP A 109 42.20 21.81 -12.06
CA ASP A 109 42.64 20.53 -12.61
C ASP A 109 42.42 19.28 -11.75
N ASN A 110 41.40 19.27 -10.84
CA ASN A 110 41.11 18.16 -9.90
C ASN A 110 42.32 17.70 -9.05
N THR A 111 43.22 18.64 -8.72
CA THR A 111 44.47 18.37 -8.00
C THR A 111 44.46 19.06 -6.63
N VAL A 112 44.96 18.37 -5.59
CA VAL A 112 45.14 18.87 -4.24
C VAL A 112 46.63 18.95 -3.95
N ASP A 113 47.16 20.15 -3.77
CA ASP A 113 48.59 20.35 -3.45
C ASP A 113 48.98 19.73 -2.11
N PRO A 114 50.26 19.42 -1.87
CA PRO A 114 50.79 18.95 -0.61
C PRO A 114 50.35 19.86 0.57
N GLY A 115 49.84 19.24 1.66
CA GLY A 115 49.37 19.95 2.84
C GLY A 115 48.02 20.67 2.71
N LYS A 116 47.35 20.58 1.55
CA LYS A 116 46.04 21.15 1.28
C LYS A 116 44.94 20.13 1.41
N SER A 117 43.69 20.60 1.45
CA SER A 117 42.48 19.77 1.52
C SER A 117 41.37 20.28 0.60
N ILE A 118 40.43 19.40 0.29
CA ILE A 118 39.21 19.71 -0.44
C ILE A 118 37.99 19.20 0.29
N GLU A 119 36.85 19.83 0.03
CA GLU A 119 35.54 19.36 0.47
C GLU A 119 34.88 18.49 -0.60
N ILE A 120 34.36 17.34 -0.19
CA ILE A 120 33.53 16.46 -1.02
C ILE A 120 32.18 16.38 -0.38
N GLU A 121 31.18 17.04 -0.95
CA GLU A 121 29.82 17.07 -0.43
C GLU A 121 29.00 15.94 -1.05
N LEU A 122 28.42 15.10 -0.19
CA LEU A 122 27.41 14.10 -0.56
C LEU A 122 26.03 14.61 -0.15
N THR A 123 25.09 14.60 -1.09
CA THR A 123 23.68 14.93 -0.87
C THR A 123 22.82 13.71 -1.16
N TRP A 124 21.90 13.38 -0.28
CA TRP A 124 21.00 12.23 -0.42
C TRP A 124 19.56 12.57 -0.08
N THR A 125 18.63 11.82 -0.68
CA THR A 125 17.18 11.96 -0.49
C THR A 125 16.56 10.57 -0.55
N PRO A 126 16.20 9.95 0.58
CA PRO A 126 15.53 8.65 0.61
C PRO A 126 14.18 8.71 -0.11
N LYS A 127 13.88 7.72 -0.95
CA LYS A 127 12.61 7.62 -1.69
C LYS A 127 11.57 6.71 -1.02
N SER A 128 12.02 5.85 -0.11
CA SER A 128 11.18 4.91 0.65
C SER A 128 11.71 4.74 2.07
N PRO A 129 10.87 4.34 3.03
CA PRO A 129 11.33 4.02 4.38
C PRO A 129 12.33 2.85 4.36
N GLN A 130 13.40 2.97 5.16
CA GLN A 130 14.44 1.94 5.31
C GLN A 130 15.02 2.04 6.72
N GLU A 131 15.08 0.93 7.44
CA GLU A 131 15.72 0.86 8.75
C GLU A 131 17.23 1.12 8.66
N ILE A 132 17.84 0.63 7.59
CA ILE A 132 19.24 0.87 7.26
C ILE A 132 19.29 1.48 5.87
N PHE A 133 19.39 2.80 5.83
CA PHE A 133 19.62 3.54 4.59
C PHE A 133 21.10 3.86 4.50
N GLY A 134 21.75 3.52 3.39
CA GLY A 134 23.15 3.81 3.17
C GLY A 134 23.43 4.12 1.71
N GLN A 135 24.33 5.08 1.49
CA GLN A 135 24.85 5.40 0.15
C GLN A 135 26.35 5.59 0.20
N THR A 136 26.98 5.36 -0.93
CA THR A 136 28.44 5.40 -1.07
C THR A 136 28.85 6.20 -2.30
N ALA A 137 29.87 7.01 -2.18
CA ALA A 137 30.59 7.63 -3.29
C ALA A 137 32.02 7.11 -3.32
N THR A 138 32.45 6.68 -4.48
CA THR A 138 33.84 6.27 -4.74
C THR A 138 34.63 7.46 -5.28
N ILE A 139 35.81 7.68 -4.74
CA ILE A 139 36.77 8.69 -5.17
C ILE A 139 38.05 7.97 -5.57
N PHE A 140 38.50 8.17 -6.80
CA PHE A 140 39.76 7.64 -7.29
C PHE A 140 40.87 8.66 -7.09
N THR A 141 42.07 8.18 -6.77
CA THR A 141 43.24 8.99 -6.54
C THR A 141 44.48 8.37 -7.21
N ASN A 142 45.55 9.18 -7.36
CA ASN A 142 46.86 8.72 -7.78
C ASN A 142 47.77 8.28 -6.61
N ASP A 143 47.26 8.23 -5.36
CA ASP A 143 47.98 7.70 -4.23
C ASP A 143 48.19 6.18 -4.39
N PRO A 144 49.44 5.66 -4.44
CA PRO A 144 49.70 4.24 -4.60
C PRO A 144 49.06 3.35 -3.52
N LYS A 145 48.82 3.89 -2.32
CA LYS A 145 48.23 3.16 -1.19
C LYS A 145 46.71 3.28 -1.08
N ASN A 146 46.14 4.37 -1.62
CA ASN A 146 44.74 4.71 -1.52
C ASN A 146 44.16 5.10 -2.88
N GLN A 147 44.26 4.20 -3.89
CA GLN A 147 43.77 4.45 -5.25
C GLN A 147 42.25 4.60 -5.31
N GLU A 148 41.53 4.03 -4.35
CA GLU A 148 40.07 4.08 -4.24
C GLU A 148 39.68 4.37 -2.79
N LEU A 149 39.02 5.51 -2.58
CA LEU A 149 38.44 5.90 -1.31
C LEU A 149 36.90 5.76 -1.39
N LYS A 150 36.30 5.20 -0.35
CA LYS A 150 34.84 5.07 -0.23
C LYS A 150 34.33 5.98 0.86
N LEU A 151 33.56 7.00 0.45
CA LEU A 151 32.85 7.88 1.37
C LEU A 151 31.43 7.35 1.54
N ARG A 152 31.00 7.09 2.76
CA ARG A 152 29.71 6.47 3.05
C ARG A 152 28.86 7.30 4.00
N ILE A 153 27.57 7.34 3.73
CA ILE A 153 26.57 7.87 4.65
C ILE A 153 25.62 6.75 5.07
N GLU A 154 25.22 6.76 6.34
CA GLU A 154 24.31 5.78 6.91
C GLU A 154 23.32 6.42 7.89
N GLY A 155 22.12 5.85 7.98
CA GLY A 155 21.10 6.24 8.95
C GLY A 155 19.79 5.55 8.69
N THR A 156 18.72 6.03 9.29
CA THR A 156 17.36 5.52 9.14
C THR A 156 16.50 6.51 8.36
N ALA A 157 15.77 6.01 7.37
CA ALA A 157 14.78 6.77 6.62
C ALA A 157 13.37 6.35 7.06
N ASN A 158 12.65 7.25 7.70
CA ASN A 158 11.30 7.00 8.23
C ASN A 158 10.21 7.61 7.36
N LYS A 159 8.95 7.17 7.52
CA LYS A 159 7.80 7.85 6.93
C LYS A 159 7.74 9.30 7.43
N LEU A 160 7.46 10.24 6.51
CA LEU A 160 7.24 11.66 6.89
C LEU A 160 6.02 11.81 7.79
N ILE A 161 4.97 11.06 7.48
CA ILE A 161 3.71 11.02 8.21
C ILE A 161 3.44 9.59 8.67
N SER A 162 3.03 9.44 9.92
CA SER A 162 2.62 8.19 10.54
C SER A 162 1.14 8.21 10.92
N PHE A 163 0.51 7.04 10.94
CA PHE A 163 -0.89 6.87 11.29
C PHE A 163 -1.08 5.82 12.38
N THR A 164 -2.13 5.96 13.19
CA THR A 164 -2.62 4.85 13.99
C THR A 164 -3.01 3.68 13.06
N GLY A 165 -2.62 2.45 13.40
CA GLY A 165 -2.92 1.26 12.60
C GLY A 165 -2.20 1.25 11.24
N ASP A 166 -1.03 1.87 11.16
CA ASP A 166 -0.20 1.86 9.96
C ASP A 166 0.36 0.45 9.71
N THR A 167 0.26 0.00 8.46
CA THR A 167 0.73 -1.31 7.98
C THR A 167 1.60 -1.13 6.73
N GLU A 168 2.15 -2.21 6.17
CA GLU A 168 2.85 -2.16 4.88
C GLU A 168 1.96 -1.65 3.74
N GLY A 169 0.64 -1.96 3.80
CA GLY A 169 -0.36 -1.49 2.83
C GLY A 169 -0.93 -0.10 3.12
N GLY A 170 -0.44 0.59 4.14
CA GLY A 170 -0.95 1.87 4.64
C GLY A 170 -1.89 1.72 5.85
N PRO A 171 -2.43 2.84 6.37
CA PRO A 171 -3.29 2.83 7.55
C PRO A 171 -4.63 2.16 7.26
N HIS A 172 -5.01 1.22 8.13
CA HIS A 172 -6.28 0.51 8.07
C HIS A 172 -7.05 0.66 9.38
N TRP A 173 -8.24 1.26 9.31
CA TRP A 173 -9.10 1.51 10.45
C TRP A 173 -10.40 0.70 10.36
N SER A 174 -10.67 -0.10 11.39
CA SER A 174 -11.87 -0.92 11.46
C SER A 174 -12.90 -0.29 12.37
N LEU A 175 -14.08 0.01 11.81
CA LEU A 175 -15.22 0.49 12.58
C LEU A 175 -15.82 -0.65 13.41
N PRO A 176 -16.41 -0.36 14.58
CA PRO A 176 -17.21 -1.33 15.31
C PRO A 176 -18.35 -1.90 14.45
N VAL A 177 -18.77 -3.13 14.75
CA VAL A 177 -19.92 -3.75 14.06
C VAL A 177 -21.18 -2.93 14.30
N MET A 178 -21.90 -2.65 13.24
CA MET A 178 -23.17 -1.90 13.25
C MET A 178 -24.33 -2.88 13.22
N SER A 179 -24.96 -3.12 14.38
CA SER A 179 -26.10 -4.03 14.51
C SER A 179 -27.45 -3.34 14.68
N ASN A 180 -27.44 -2.02 14.84
CA ASN A 180 -28.64 -1.20 15.02
C ASN A 180 -28.47 0.14 14.30
N SER A 181 -29.41 1.06 14.47
CA SER A 181 -29.41 2.40 13.86
C SER A 181 -28.46 3.40 14.51
N THR A 182 -27.77 3.03 15.58
CA THR A 182 -26.88 3.95 16.28
C THR A 182 -25.58 4.14 15.49
N PRO A 183 -25.18 5.37 15.16
CA PRO A 183 -23.91 5.63 14.53
C PRO A 183 -22.73 5.12 15.36
N VAL A 184 -21.78 4.49 14.70
CA VAL A 184 -20.54 4.03 15.33
C VAL A 184 -19.38 4.90 14.88
N SER A 185 -18.33 4.99 15.70
CA SER A 185 -17.17 5.82 15.38
C SER A 185 -15.87 5.09 15.69
N TYR A 186 -14.83 5.44 14.95
CA TYR A 186 -13.44 5.12 15.23
C TYR A 186 -12.64 6.41 15.27
N THR A 187 -11.69 6.52 16.20
CA THR A 187 -10.77 7.66 16.28
C THR A 187 -9.35 7.16 16.10
N GLY A 188 -8.69 7.66 15.09
CA GLY A 188 -7.29 7.44 14.81
C GLY A 188 -6.50 8.74 14.80
N LYS A 189 -5.19 8.64 14.69
CA LYS A 189 -4.28 9.79 14.71
C LYS A 189 -3.41 9.78 13.47
N ILE A 190 -3.11 10.99 12.95
CA ILE A 190 -2.10 11.28 11.93
C ILE A 190 -1.08 12.21 12.57
N HIS A 191 0.22 11.90 12.48
CA HIS A 191 1.24 12.68 13.15
C HIS A 191 2.60 12.62 12.45
N THR A 192 3.50 13.56 12.81
CA THR A 192 4.86 13.62 12.31
C THR A 192 5.82 14.11 13.38
N LYS A 193 7.06 13.60 13.37
CA LYS A 193 8.18 14.11 14.15
C LYS A 193 9.15 14.99 13.34
N TYR A 194 8.88 15.11 12.03
CA TYR A 194 9.79 15.78 11.09
C TYR A 194 9.34 17.17 10.65
N LEU A 195 8.05 17.48 10.79
CA LEU A 195 7.48 18.80 10.49
C LEU A 195 7.04 19.45 11.80
N ASP A 196 7.39 20.72 11.99
CA ASP A 196 6.97 21.48 13.16
C ASP A 196 5.47 21.78 13.13
N GLU A 197 4.91 21.92 11.91
CA GLU A 197 3.49 22.09 11.65
C GLU A 197 3.08 21.55 10.27
N PHE A 198 1.83 21.21 10.08
CA PHE A 198 1.15 21.00 8.79
C PHE A 198 -0.35 21.20 9.00
N LYS A 199 -1.11 21.45 7.92
CA LYS A 199 -2.57 21.58 7.97
C LYS A 199 -3.23 20.40 7.29
N LEU A 200 -4.19 19.81 8.00
CA LEU A 200 -5.14 18.90 7.41
C LEU A 200 -6.28 19.73 6.83
N LEU A 201 -6.42 19.74 5.49
CA LEU A 201 -7.33 20.61 4.77
C LEU A 201 -8.73 20.00 4.68
N LYS A 202 -8.83 18.72 4.33
CA LYS A 202 -10.09 18.00 4.11
C LYS A 202 -9.89 16.49 4.17
N ILE A 203 -10.94 15.78 4.54
CA ILE A 203 -11.03 14.33 4.38
C ILE A 203 -12.24 14.04 3.49
N GLU A 204 -12.02 13.34 2.38
CA GLU A 204 -13.04 13.02 1.39
C GLU A 204 -13.35 11.52 1.41
N SER A 205 -14.65 11.20 1.29
CA SER A 205 -15.20 9.86 1.16
C SER A 205 -16.21 9.85 0.02
N ASN A 206 -16.26 8.74 -0.71
CA ASN A 206 -17.28 8.51 -1.74
C ASN A 206 -18.56 7.88 -1.18
N LYS A 207 -18.54 7.42 0.10
CA LYS A 207 -19.71 6.83 0.77
C LYS A 207 -20.47 7.87 1.57
N SER A 208 -21.71 8.12 1.21
CA SER A 208 -22.59 9.08 1.89
C SER A 208 -22.86 8.78 3.36
N GLY A 209 -22.72 7.53 3.78
CA GLY A 209 -22.90 7.09 5.17
C GLY A 209 -21.67 7.27 6.06
N LEU A 210 -20.54 7.73 5.52
CA LEU A 210 -19.33 8.01 6.29
C LEU A 210 -19.10 9.52 6.39
N THR A 211 -18.88 9.99 7.63
CA THR A 211 -18.51 11.37 7.91
C THR A 211 -17.21 11.41 8.70
N SER A 212 -16.44 12.47 8.55
CA SER A 212 -15.18 12.67 9.25
C SER A 212 -15.11 14.04 9.90
N THR A 213 -14.51 14.10 11.09
CA THR A 213 -14.10 15.32 11.77
C THR A 213 -12.66 15.18 12.23
N PHE A 214 -11.95 16.28 12.35
CA PHE A 214 -10.58 16.26 12.84
C PHE A 214 -10.29 17.48 13.70
N LYS A 215 -9.33 17.35 14.62
CA LYS A 215 -8.82 18.41 15.47
C LYS A 215 -7.32 18.21 15.69
N PRO A 216 -6.55 19.29 15.96
CA PRO A 216 -5.14 19.15 16.33
C PRO A 216 -4.98 18.24 17.57
N LEU A 217 -3.87 17.52 17.64
CA LEU A 217 -3.46 16.78 18.83
C LEU A 217 -3.08 17.75 19.97
N THR A 218 -3.34 17.32 21.20
CA THR A 218 -2.92 18.09 22.39
C THR A 218 -1.41 17.95 22.62
N PRO A 219 -0.77 18.85 23.39
CA PRO A 219 0.65 18.72 23.73
C PRO A 219 1.00 17.38 24.39
N GLU A 220 0.11 16.85 25.22
CA GLU A 220 0.27 15.55 25.88
C GLU A 220 0.25 14.40 24.86
N GLU A 221 -0.70 14.43 23.91
CA GLU A 221 -0.81 13.44 22.85
C GLU A 221 0.40 13.48 21.91
N LEU A 222 0.91 14.67 21.59
CA LEU A 222 2.12 14.84 20.78
C LEU A 222 3.35 14.27 21.49
N LYS A 223 3.48 14.53 22.80
CA LYS A 223 4.57 13.99 23.60
C LYS A 223 4.53 12.45 23.69
N GLU A 224 3.35 11.87 23.88
CA GLU A 224 3.14 10.41 23.91
C GLU A 224 3.56 9.74 22.58
N LEU A 225 3.34 10.42 21.45
CA LEU A 225 3.66 9.93 20.12
C LEU A 225 5.08 10.28 19.63
N ASP A 226 5.89 10.95 20.44
CA ASP A 226 7.18 11.52 20.01
C ASP A 226 7.01 12.35 18.71
N ALA A 227 5.96 13.17 18.67
CA ALA A 227 5.56 13.93 17.49
C ALA A 227 5.62 15.44 17.74
N LYS A 228 5.88 16.22 16.68
CA LYS A 228 5.87 17.68 16.70
C LYS A 228 4.52 18.25 16.29
N ALA A 229 3.84 17.59 15.35
CA ALA A 229 2.54 18.00 14.84
C ALA A 229 1.66 16.79 14.52
N GLY A 230 0.34 16.97 14.57
CA GLY A 230 -0.61 15.92 14.24
C GLY A 230 -2.06 16.29 14.49
N TYR A 231 -2.94 15.39 14.06
CA TYR A 231 -4.39 15.51 14.20
C TYR A 231 -5.01 14.20 14.69
N SER A 232 -6.03 14.33 15.54
CA SER A 232 -6.98 13.28 15.85
C SER A 232 -8.10 13.33 14.80
N ILE A 233 -8.38 12.21 14.16
CA ILE A 233 -9.40 12.07 13.12
C ILE A 233 -10.47 11.10 13.63
N LYS A 234 -11.71 11.55 13.70
CA LYS A 234 -12.87 10.73 14.04
C LYS A 234 -13.65 10.44 12.78
N ILE A 235 -13.81 9.15 12.46
CA ILE A 235 -14.69 8.65 11.42
C ILE A 235 -15.97 8.16 12.06
N THR A 236 -17.12 8.59 11.55
CA THR A 236 -18.44 8.16 12.02
C THR A 236 -19.21 7.54 10.88
N ALA A 237 -19.71 6.33 11.09
CA ALA A 237 -20.57 5.61 10.16
C ALA A 237 -22.03 5.69 10.62
N ASP A 238 -22.91 6.10 9.72
CA ASP A 238 -24.36 6.15 9.91
C ASP A 238 -24.99 4.91 9.27
N PRO A 239 -25.42 3.91 10.07
CA PRO A 239 -26.02 2.68 9.54
C PRO A 239 -27.24 2.93 8.63
N GLY A 240 -28.02 4.00 8.89
CA GLY A 240 -29.19 4.34 8.08
C GLY A 240 -28.88 4.76 6.65
N LYS A 241 -27.59 5.00 6.33
CA LYS A 241 -27.11 5.41 5.00
C LYS A 241 -26.14 4.42 4.37
N LEU A 242 -25.86 3.32 5.04
CA LEU A 242 -24.93 2.28 4.56
C LEU A 242 -25.72 1.01 4.22
N PRO A 243 -25.34 0.30 3.14
CA PRO A 243 -25.90 -1.00 2.83
C PRO A 243 -25.56 -2.02 3.91
N LEU A 244 -26.36 -3.07 4.01
CA LEU A 244 -26.05 -4.23 4.84
C LEU A 244 -24.82 -4.98 4.29
N GLY A 245 -24.06 -5.61 5.19
CA GLY A 245 -22.86 -6.35 4.88
C GLY A 245 -21.57 -5.59 5.17
N GLY A 246 -20.43 -6.22 4.84
CA GLY A 246 -19.12 -5.63 4.97
C GLY A 246 -18.82 -4.60 3.86
N PHE A 247 -18.09 -3.58 4.20
CA PHE A 247 -17.58 -2.61 3.23
C PHE A 247 -16.15 -2.21 3.55
N THR A 248 -15.46 -1.76 2.51
CA THR A 248 -14.18 -1.06 2.60
C THR A 248 -14.29 0.23 1.82
N GLU A 249 -13.79 1.32 2.38
CA GLU A 249 -13.75 2.64 1.78
C GLU A 249 -12.35 3.23 1.87
N ARG A 250 -11.97 4.04 0.90
CA ARG A 250 -10.70 4.78 0.87
C ARG A 250 -10.98 6.25 1.15
N LEU A 251 -10.56 6.72 2.32
CA LEU A 251 -10.65 8.13 2.66
C LEU A 251 -9.42 8.85 2.15
N MET A 252 -9.62 9.93 1.40
CA MET A 252 -8.55 10.79 0.93
C MET A 252 -8.32 11.93 1.92
N VAL A 253 -7.18 11.91 2.60
CA VAL A 253 -6.74 12.96 3.53
C VAL A 253 -5.91 13.97 2.76
N LYS A 254 -6.42 15.18 2.59
CA LYS A 254 -5.74 16.30 1.92
C LYS A 254 -5.00 17.17 2.92
N THR A 255 -3.75 17.49 2.64
CA THR A 255 -2.90 18.32 3.50
C THR A 255 -2.28 19.47 2.70
N ASP A 256 -1.66 20.43 3.38
CA ASP A 256 -0.83 21.47 2.78
C ASP A 256 0.64 21.06 2.65
N ILE A 257 1.00 19.84 3.02
CA ILE A 257 2.37 19.35 2.90
C ILE A 257 2.74 19.32 1.41
N PRO A 258 3.82 19.99 0.99
CA PRO A 258 4.23 19.98 -0.41
C PRO A 258 4.53 18.57 -0.90
N ASP A 259 4.13 18.27 -2.12
CA ASP A 259 4.56 17.04 -2.77
C ASP A 259 6.04 17.18 -3.12
N LEU A 260 6.85 16.31 -2.52
CA LEU A 260 8.30 16.37 -2.72
C LEU A 260 8.59 15.96 -4.17
N GLN A 261 8.96 16.95 -4.98
CA GLN A 261 9.45 16.69 -6.32
C GLN A 261 10.72 15.84 -6.20
N VAL A 262 10.63 14.59 -6.58
CA VAL A 262 11.83 13.79 -6.84
C VAL A 262 12.45 14.41 -8.10
N PRO A 263 13.68 14.95 -8.04
CA PRO A 263 14.33 15.44 -9.25
C PRO A 263 14.41 14.27 -10.24
N HIS A 264 13.70 14.38 -11.35
CA HIS A 264 13.91 13.45 -12.46
C HIS A 264 15.35 13.66 -12.91
N SER A 265 16.18 12.61 -12.80
CA SER A 265 17.46 12.60 -13.49
C SER A 265 17.16 12.76 -14.98
N GLU A 266 17.54 13.88 -15.55
CA GLU A 266 17.60 14.02 -17.00
C GLU A 266 18.60 12.99 -17.52
N ALA A 267 18.09 11.80 -17.86
CA ALA A 267 18.78 10.88 -18.72
C ALA A 267 18.77 11.56 -20.10
N GLY A 268 19.94 12.12 -20.47
CA GLY A 268 20.12 12.82 -21.73
C GLY A 268 19.71 11.97 -22.92
N HIS A 269 18.56 12.25 -23.48
CA HIS A 269 18.26 11.93 -24.86
C HIS A 269 18.91 13.02 -25.72
N LYS A 270 20.03 12.66 -26.36
CA LYS A 270 20.54 13.42 -27.53
C LYS A 270 19.48 13.28 -28.62
N HIS A 271 18.73 14.31 -28.87
CA HIS A 271 18.02 14.48 -30.13
C HIS A 271 19.03 15.07 -31.14
N GLU A 272 19.20 14.35 -32.24
CA GLU A 272 19.84 14.87 -33.46
C GLU A 272 19.01 16.05 -33.98
N GLU A 273 19.75 17.07 -34.43
CA GLU A 273 19.20 18.29 -34.98
C GLU A 273 18.36 18.01 -36.24
N GLY A 274 17.17 18.54 -36.27
CA GLY A 274 16.31 18.60 -37.46
C GLY A 274 14.98 19.29 -37.16
N ASP A 275 14.91 20.51 -37.70
CA ASP A 275 13.72 21.35 -37.94
C ASP A 275 13.08 22.17 -36.83
N ASP A 276 13.15 23.48 -37.11
CA ASP A 276 12.49 24.63 -36.49
C ASP A 276 10.98 24.47 -36.30
N HIS A 277 10.55 24.22 -35.05
CA HIS A 277 9.27 24.71 -34.54
C HIS A 277 9.40 25.07 -33.05
N LYS A 278 9.48 26.38 -32.78
CA LYS A 278 9.35 26.98 -31.44
C LYS A 278 7.97 26.70 -30.90
N HIS A 279 7.85 25.67 -30.05
CA HIS A 279 6.79 25.57 -29.06
C HIS A 279 7.41 25.77 -27.67
N GLU A 280 7.26 26.97 -27.12
CA GLU A 280 7.47 27.24 -25.71
C GLU A 280 6.42 26.45 -24.90
N HIS A 281 6.73 25.22 -24.51
CA HIS A 281 5.99 24.55 -23.45
C HIS A 281 6.53 25.08 -22.10
N LYS A 282 5.89 26.11 -21.59
CA LYS A 282 5.98 26.44 -20.17
C LYS A 282 5.33 25.29 -19.41
N HIS A 283 6.13 24.32 -18.97
CA HIS A 283 5.72 23.42 -17.90
C HIS A 283 5.69 24.22 -16.61
N GLU A 284 4.57 24.84 -16.29
CA GLU A 284 4.26 25.22 -14.93
C GLU A 284 4.15 23.94 -14.12
N HIS A 285 5.23 23.58 -13.42
CA HIS A 285 5.18 22.57 -12.39
C HIS A 285 4.31 23.10 -11.24
N GLN A 286 3.01 22.82 -11.30
CA GLN A 286 2.15 22.96 -10.14
C GLN A 286 2.65 21.96 -9.12
N SER A 287 3.36 22.44 -8.09
CA SER A 287 3.68 21.65 -6.92
C SER A 287 2.36 21.31 -6.22
N GLY A 288 1.86 20.09 -6.42
CA GLY A 288 0.68 19.59 -5.75
C GLY A 288 0.93 19.39 -4.25
N ASN A 289 -0.12 19.44 -3.46
CA ASN A 289 -0.06 19.07 -2.06
C ASN A 289 -0.12 17.54 -1.91
N ARG A 290 0.64 17.01 -0.95
CA ARG A 290 0.68 15.58 -0.65
C ARG A 290 -0.64 15.12 -0.03
N ASN A 291 -1.24 14.09 -0.62
CA ASN A 291 -2.45 13.44 -0.14
C ASN A 291 -2.12 12.06 0.42
N PHE A 292 -2.89 11.64 1.44
CA PHE A 292 -2.75 10.33 2.04
C PHE A 292 -4.07 9.55 1.95
N VAL A 293 -3.99 8.23 1.97
CA VAL A 293 -5.17 7.36 1.91
C VAL A 293 -5.26 6.55 3.18
N ILE A 294 -6.42 6.60 3.84
CA ILE A 294 -6.78 5.73 4.96
C ILE A 294 -7.80 4.72 4.44
N GLN A 295 -7.55 3.43 4.61
CA GLN A 295 -8.56 2.40 4.38
C GLN A 295 -9.42 2.27 5.62
N VAL A 296 -10.74 2.34 5.44
CA VAL A 296 -11.73 2.15 6.51
C VAL A 296 -12.60 0.98 6.15
N SER A 297 -12.66 -0.02 7.02
CA SER A 297 -13.57 -1.15 6.90
C SER A 297 -14.64 -1.10 7.98
N GLY A 298 -15.81 -1.65 7.68
CA GLY A 298 -16.89 -1.81 8.61
C GLY A 298 -17.80 -2.95 8.21
N ASN A 299 -18.58 -3.43 9.16
CA ASN A 299 -19.59 -4.46 8.92
C ASN A 299 -20.94 -3.98 9.49
N HIS A 300 -21.92 -3.78 8.58
CA HIS A 300 -23.28 -3.42 8.92
C HIS A 300 -24.16 -4.67 8.89
N THR A 301 -24.32 -5.33 10.03
CA THR A 301 -25.18 -6.51 10.15
C THR A 301 -26.67 -6.12 10.18
N GLY A 302 -26.97 -4.88 10.58
CA GLY A 302 -28.31 -4.29 10.58
C GLY A 302 -29.32 -5.02 11.48
N PRO A 303 -30.61 -4.67 11.33
CA PRO A 303 -31.71 -5.33 12.02
C PRO A 303 -32.13 -6.64 11.33
N ILE A 304 -31.38 -7.09 10.31
CA ILE A 304 -31.70 -8.26 9.50
C ILE A 304 -30.64 -9.34 9.73
N ARG A 305 -31.10 -10.50 10.17
CA ARG A 305 -30.27 -11.69 10.35
C ARG A 305 -30.73 -12.80 9.43
N ILE A 306 -29.81 -13.28 8.58
CA ILE A 306 -30.03 -14.43 7.71
C ILE A 306 -29.45 -15.69 8.38
N VAL A 307 -30.26 -16.76 8.37
CA VAL A 307 -29.87 -18.08 8.87
C VAL A 307 -30.03 -19.07 7.74
N PRO A 308 -28.97 -19.71 7.28
CA PRO A 308 -29.05 -20.72 6.21
C PRO A 308 -29.68 -22.00 6.73
N THR A 309 -30.31 -22.77 5.84
CA THR A 309 -30.66 -24.16 6.08
C THR A 309 -29.42 -25.04 6.03
N PHE A 310 -29.50 -26.22 6.64
CA PHE A 310 -28.38 -27.17 6.64
C PHE A 310 -27.85 -27.46 5.22
N GLY A 311 -26.56 -27.42 5.03
CA GLY A 311 -25.89 -27.66 3.74
C GLY A 311 -25.84 -26.46 2.78
N VAL A 312 -26.36 -25.31 3.17
CA VAL A 312 -26.30 -24.07 2.39
C VAL A 312 -25.21 -23.15 2.95
N TYR A 313 -24.29 -22.73 2.13
CA TYR A 313 -23.25 -21.79 2.51
C TYR A 313 -23.73 -20.34 2.39
N TRP A 314 -23.73 -19.65 3.50
CA TRP A 314 -24.05 -18.24 3.61
C TRP A 314 -22.96 -17.48 4.36
N ASP A 315 -22.46 -16.39 3.77
CA ASP A 315 -21.53 -15.48 4.41
C ASP A 315 -22.23 -14.15 4.75
N PRO A 316 -22.51 -13.90 6.03
CA PRO A 316 -23.21 -12.69 6.47
C PRO A 316 -22.38 -11.41 6.33
N GLU A 317 -21.05 -11.50 6.32
CA GLU A 317 -20.19 -10.32 6.19
C GLU A 317 -20.20 -9.77 4.77
N THR A 318 -20.19 -10.63 3.79
CA THR A 318 -20.19 -10.23 2.37
C THR A 318 -21.58 -10.35 1.72
N MET A 319 -22.59 -10.77 2.45
CA MET A 319 -23.95 -11.03 1.97
C MET A 319 -23.97 -12.00 0.79
N VAL A 320 -23.13 -13.04 0.85
CA VAL A 320 -22.93 -14.02 -0.23
C VAL A 320 -23.62 -15.34 0.08
N LEU A 321 -24.53 -15.72 -0.81
CA LEU A 321 -25.10 -17.07 -0.89
C LEU A 321 -24.30 -17.86 -1.94
N ASN A 322 -23.76 -19.02 -1.56
CA ASN A 322 -23.09 -19.91 -2.49
C ASN A 322 -23.93 -21.17 -2.73
N LEU A 323 -24.45 -21.32 -3.94
CA LEU A 323 -25.24 -22.48 -4.35
C LEU A 323 -24.36 -23.68 -4.78
N GLY A 324 -23.02 -23.46 -4.89
CA GLY A 324 -22.09 -24.48 -5.36
C GLY A 324 -22.19 -24.76 -6.85
N GLU A 325 -21.77 -25.95 -7.23
CA GLU A 325 -21.83 -26.47 -8.59
C GLU A 325 -23.02 -27.43 -8.71
N PHE A 326 -23.76 -27.34 -9.83
CA PHE A 326 -24.93 -28.16 -10.10
C PHE A 326 -25.20 -28.31 -11.62
N SER A 327 -26.04 -29.28 -11.98
CA SER A 327 -26.45 -29.50 -13.35
C SER A 327 -27.37 -28.38 -13.85
N ALA A 328 -27.00 -27.74 -14.94
CA ALA A 328 -27.83 -26.69 -15.59
C ALA A 328 -29.18 -27.27 -16.09
N LYS A 329 -29.25 -28.59 -16.38
CA LYS A 329 -30.48 -29.25 -16.80
C LYS A 329 -31.47 -29.46 -15.66
N GLU A 330 -31.00 -29.55 -14.41
CA GLU A 330 -31.81 -29.78 -13.22
C GLU A 330 -32.16 -28.50 -12.46
N GLY A 331 -31.29 -27.50 -12.56
CA GLY A 331 -31.38 -26.28 -11.78
C GLY A 331 -31.01 -26.48 -10.31
N LYS A 332 -31.19 -25.45 -9.50
CA LYS A 332 -30.89 -25.46 -8.05
C LYS A 332 -31.82 -24.52 -7.30
N GLU A 333 -32.33 -25.00 -6.18
CA GLU A 333 -33.16 -24.20 -5.28
C GLU A 333 -32.62 -24.31 -3.86
N VAL A 334 -32.62 -23.18 -3.14
CA VAL A 334 -32.27 -23.11 -1.71
C VAL A 334 -33.17 -22.14 -0.98
N THR A 335 -33.37 -22.40 0.31
CA THR A 335 -34.18 -21.59 1.20
C THR A 335 -33.33 -21.10 2.38
N LEU A 336 -33.51 -19.83 2.75
CA LEU A 336 -32.89 -19.20 3.92
C LEU A 336 -33.99 -18.67 4.84
N SER A 337 -33.75 -18.61 6.15
CA SER A 337 -34.61 -17.88 7.08
C SER A 337 -34.07 -16.50 7.32
N MET A 338 -34.90 -15.47 7.18
CA MET A 338 -34.54 -14.09 7.50
C MET A 338 -35.32 -13.60 8.72
N PHE A 339 -34.63 -13.12 9.73
CA PHE A 339 -35.21 -12.49 10.90
C PHE A 339 -35.04 -10.98 10.79
N VAL A 340 -36.10 -10.24 11.00
CA VAL A 340 -36.17 -8.77 10.95
C VAL A 340 -36.55 -8.24 12.32
N GLU A 341 -35.78 -7.30 12.85
CA GLU A 341 -35.98 -6.64 14.15
C GLU A 341 -36.19 -5.13 13.95
N GLY A 342 -36.67 -4.43 14.99
CA GLY A 342 -36.71 -2.96 15.02
C GLY A 342 -37.88 -2.33 14.22
N THR A 343 -38.84 -3.12 13.78
CA THR A 343 -40.10 -2.63 13.20
C THR A 343 -41.29 -3.44 13.70
N GLN A 344 -42.41 -2.77 13.90
CA GLN A 344 -43.71 -3.40 14.20
C GLN A 344 -44.52 -3.70 12.93
N GLN A 345 -44.22 -2.97 11.85
CA GLN A 345 -44.87 -3.20 10.56
C GLN A 345 -44.19 -4.36 9.81
N PRO A 346 -44.94 -5.13 9.03
CA PRO A 346 -44.36 -6.11 8.13
C PRO A 346 -43.32 -5.49 7.18
N LEU A 347 -42.27 -6.24 6.89
CA LEU A 347 -41.31 -5.83 5.88
C LEU A 347 -41.97 -5.91 4.50
N GLU A 348 -42.01 -4.80 3.81
CA GLU A 348 -42.49 -4.68 2.45
C GLU A 348 -41.31 -4.45 1.47
N ILE A 349 -41.37 -5.12 0.33
CA ILE A 349 -40.40 -4.91 -0.75
C ILE A 349 -40.99 -3.87 -1.71
N MET A 350 -40.42 -2.67 -1.66
CA MET A 350 -40.85 -1.51 -2.45
C MET A 350 -40.41 -1.61 -3.91
N ASP A 351 -39.22 -2.18 -4.14
CA ASP A 351 -38.67 -2.43 -5.46
C ASP A 351 -37.67 -3.60 -5.41
N ARG A 352 -37.47 -4.28 -6.54
CA ARG A 352 -36.49 -5.36 -6.67
C ARG A 352 -35.81 -5.35 -8.03
N LYS A 353 -34.50 -5.60 -8.01
CA LYS A 353 -33.70 -5.82 -9.22
C LYS A 353 -32.95 -7.14 -9.08
N ILE A 354 -33.09 -8.02 -10.07
CA ILE A 354 -32.48 -9.35 -10.11
C ILE A 354 -31.61 -9.42 -11.37
N ASP A 355 -30.37 -9.86 -11.21
CA ASP A 355 -29.41 -10.03 -12.28
C ASP A 355 -28.63 -11.34 -12.03
N PRO A 356 -28.65 -12.30 -12.94
CA PRO A 356 -29.40 -12.33 -14.21
C PRO A 356 -30.92 -12.53 -14.01
N ASP A 357 -31.70 -12.20 -15.02
CA ASP A 357 -33.17 -12.20 -14.99
C ASP A 357 -33.80 -13.57 -14.78
N TYR A 358 -33.11 -14.65 -15.14
CA TYR A 358 -33.55 -16.02 -14.90
C TYR A 358 -33.36 -16.48 -13.44
N LEU A 359 -32.56 -15.80 -12.61
CA LEU A 359 -32.49 -16.07 -11.18
C LEU A 359 -33.83 -15.69 -10.53
N LYS A 360 -34.49 -16.64 -9.90
CA LYS A 360 -35.76 -16.42 -9.21
C LYS A 360 -35.51 -16.15 -7.73
N PHE A 361 -36.23 -15.18 -7.21
CA PHE A 361 -36.20 -14.83 -5.80
C PHE A 361 -37.62 -14.60 -5.28
N GLU A 362 -37.95 -15.25 -4.19
CA GLU A 362 -39.22 -15.10 -3.46
C GLU A 362 -38.94 -14.80 -2.00
N ILE A 363 -39.79 -13.96 -1.41
CA ILE A 363 -39.81 -13.68 0.01
C ILE A 363 -41.20 -13.87 0.54
N LYS A 364 -41.38 -14.64 1.60
CA LYS A 364 -42.67 -14.93 2.22
C LYS A 364 -42.57 -14.76 3.72
N LYS A 365 -43.50 -14.04 4.33
CA LYS A 365 -43.58 -13.92 5.77
C LYS A 365 -44.05 -15.27 6.36
N ASP A 366 -43.40 -15.67 7.47
CA ASP A 366 -43.79 -16.82 8.23
C ASP A 366 -44.82 -16.38 9.31
N ASP A 367 -46.10 -16.57 9.01
CA ASP A 367 -47.18 -16.17 9.89
C ASP A 367 -47.34 -17.11 11.11
N GLN A 368 -46.64 -18.26 11.13
CA GLN A 368 -46.61 -19.16 12.28
C GLN A 368 -45.51 -18.82 13.27
N PHE A 369 -44.62 -17.90 12.92
CA PHE A 369 -43.54 -17.49 13.80
C PHE A 369 -44.03 -16.40 14.76
N GLU A 370 -44.15 -16.75 16.04
CA GLU A 370 -44.55 -15.83 17.09
C GLU A 370 -43.35 -15.22 17.80
N SER A 371 -43.22 -13.90 17.78
CA SER A 371 -42.21 -13.15 18.55
C SER A 371 -42.70 -11.71 18.78
N LYS A 372 -42.38 -11.17 19.95
CA LYS A 372 -42.71 -9.77 20.31
C LYS A 372 -41.82 -8.74 19.62
N THR A 373 -40.63 -9.13 19.19
CA THR A 373 -39.58 -8.21 18.72
C THR A 373 -39.04 -8.52 17.35
N LYS A 374 -39.41 -9.70 16.79
CA LYS A 374 -38.83 -10.18 15.53
C LYS A 374 -39.92 -10.68 14.59
N GLN A 375 -39.71 -10.51 13.33
CA GLN A 375 -40.49 -11.13 12.27
C GLN A 375 -39.59 -12.14 11.52
N ARG A 376 -40.15 -13.26 11.09
CA ARG A 376 -39.47 -14.27 10.29
C ARG A 376 -40.01 -14.26 8.87
N TYR A 377 -39.08 -14.34 7.92
CA TYR A 377 -39.36 -14.49 6.49
C TYR A 377 -38.61 -15.69 5.96
N GLU A 378 -39.19 -16.39 5.01
CA GLU A 378 -38.54 -17.38 4.18
C GLU A 378 -38.09 -16.71 2.90
N LEU A 379 -36.79 -16.89 2.57
CA LEU A 379 -36.18 -16.40 1.34
C LEU A 379 -35.86 -17.61 0.47
N LYS A 380 -36.42 -17.65 -0.74
CA LYS A 380 -36.21 -18.71 -1.69
C LYS A 380 -35.43 -18.19 -2.87
N PHE A 381 -34.31 -18.81 -3.16
CA PHE A 381 -33.46 -18.55 -4.34
C PHE A 381 -33.50 -19.77 -5.23
N ALA A 382 -33.82 -19.56 -6.53
CA ALA A 382 -33.88 -20.67 -7.48
C ALA A 382 -33.24 -20.30 -8.82
N VAL A 383 -32.36 -21.16 -9.27
CA VAL A 383 -31.88 -21.16 -10.65
C VAL A 383 -32.66 -22.23 -11.40
N PRO A 384 -33.49 -21.88 -12.40
CA PRO A 384 -34.36 -22.84 -13.09
C PRO A 384 -33.58 -23.86 -13.88
N ALA A 385 -34.21 -25.00 -14.15
CA ALA A 385 -33.71 -26.02 -15.05
C ALA A 385 -33.64 -25.51 -16.49
N GLY A 386 -32.66 -25.97 -17.25
CA GLY A 386 -32.53 -25.70 -18.67
C GLY A 386 -31.85 -24.38 -19.04
N ILE A 387 -31.17 -23.73 -18.10
CA ILE A 387 -30.32 -22.56 -18.42
C ILE A 387 -29.06 -22.98 -19.16
N PRO A 388 -28.40 -22.08 -19.91
CA PRO A 388 -27.05 -22.34 -20.45
C PRO A 388 -26.03 -22.59 -19.33
N SER A 389 -24.97 -23.33 -19.63
CA SER A 389 -23.84 -23.47 -18.72
C SER A 389 -23.23 -22.10 -18.44
N VAL A 390 -23.11 -21.74 -17.15
CA VAL A 390 -22.70 -20.41 -16.71
C VAL A 390 -22.00 -20.46 -15.35
N SER A 391 -21.11 -19.49 -15.10
CA SER A 391 -20.40 -19.33 -13.83
C SER A 391 -20.54 -17.91 -13.29
N PHE A 392 -21.06 -17.80 -12.07
CA PHE A 392 -21.11 -16.56 -11.29
C PHE A 392 -20.18 -16.67 -10.07
N GLY A 393 -18.94 -16.20 -10.24
CA GLY A 393 -17.86 -16.32 -9.24
C GLY A 393 -17.68 -15.05 -8.39
N ARG A 394 -16.49 -14.96 -7.76
CA ARG A 394 -16.14 -13.82 -6.88
C ARG A 394 -16.14 -12.46 -7.60
N GLY A 395 -15.64 -12.42 -8.82
CA GLY A 395 -15.52 -11.17 -9.59
C GLY A 395 -16.83 -10.70 -10.23
N ASN A 396 -17.77 -11.62 -10.46
CA ASN A 396 -19.05 -11.33 -11.09
C ASN A 396 -20.17 -12.22 -10.50
N PRO A 397 -20.62 -11.98 -9.26
CA PRO A 397 -21.74 -12.71 -8.67
C PRO A 397 -23.07 -12.28 -9.28
N ALA A 398 -24.02 -13.19 -9.35
CA ALA A 398 -25.42 -12.83 -9.56
C ALA A 398 -25.94 -12.00 -8.38
N LYS A 399 -26.93 -11.14 -8.59
CA LYS A 399 -27.38 -10.17 -7.60
C LYS A 399 -28.89 -10.15 -7.45
N VAL A 400 -29.36 -10.03 -6.20
CA VAL A 400 -30.73 -9.72 -5.84
C VAL A 400 -30.70 -8.46 -4.98
N LYS A 401 -31.16 -7.34 -5.53
CA LYS A 401 -31.29 -6.06 -4.82
C LYS A 401 -32.75 -5.81 -4.46
N LEU A 402 -32.98 -5.46 -3.21
CA LEU A 402 -34.31 -5.16 -2.68
C LEU A 402 -34.30 -3.76 -2.06
N GLN A 403 -35.32 -2.96 -2.38
CA GLN A 403 -35.66 -1.75 -1.65
C GLN A 403 -36.78 -2.08 -0.66
N THR A 404 -36.63 -1.69 0.59
CA THR A 404 -37.57 -2.04 1.66
C THR A 404 -38.11 -0.81 2.37
N ASN A 405 -39.26 -0.98 3.07
CA ASN A 405 -39.84 0.02 3.97
C ASN A 405 -39.12 0.10 5.34
N HIS A 406 -38.15 -0.77 5.62
CA HIS A 406 -37.47 -0.78 6.92
C HIS A 406 -36.58 0.44 7.09
N PRO A 407 -36.72 1.25 8.18
CA PRO A 407 -35.97 2.52 8.32
C PRO A 407 -34.46 2.35 8.33
N ASN A 408 -33.96 1.22 8.86
CA ASN A 408 -32.53 0.94 9.02
C ASN A 408 -31.99 -0.15 8.09
N ALA A 409 -32.78 -0.58 7.11
CA ALA A 409 -32.40 -1.57 6.10
C ALA A 409 -33.12 -1.27 4.79
N LYS A 410 -33.02 -0.02 4.33
CA LYS A 410 -33.70 0.44 3.11
C LYS A 410 -33.29 -0.30 1.85
N GLU A 411 -32.06 -0.80 1.83
CA GLU A 411 -31.53 -1.59 0.73
C GLU A 411 -30.90 -2.88 1.28
N ILE A 412 -31.20 -4.01 0.64
CA ILE A 412 -30.61 -5.33 0.91
C ILE A 412 -30.09 -5.84 -0.42
N GLU A 413 -28.79 -6.19 -0.49
CA GLU A 413 -28.19 -6.80 -1.67
C GLU A 413 -27.66 -8.19 -1.32
N PHE A 414 -28.23 -9.22 -1.94
CA PHE A 414 -27.69 -10.58 -1.90
C PHE A 414 -26.80 -10.80 -3.12
N ARG A 415 -25.63 -11.37 -2.90
CA ARG A 415 -24.70 -11.83 -3.92
C ARG A 415 -24.76 -13.34 -4.00
N VAL A 416 -25.15 -13.86 -5.16
CA VAL A 416 -25.35 -15.30 -5.34
C VAL A 416 -24.25 -15.84 -6.24
N ARG A 417 -23.52 -16.86 -5.75
CA ARG A 417 -22.44 -17.53 -6.49
C ARG A 417 -22.88 -18.94 -6.83
N PHE A 418 -22.61 -19.34 -8.06
CA PHE A 418 -22.88 -20.70 -8.53
C PHE A 418 -22.17 -21.03 -9.83
N VAL A 419 -22.04 -22.31 -10.11
CA VAL A 419 -21.59 -22.85 -11.40
C VAL A 419 -22.66 -23.84 -11.85
N ALA A 420 -23.31 -23.56 -12.98
CA ALA A 420 -24.28 -24.44 -13.65
C ALA A 420 -23.59 -25.10 -14.88
N LEU A 421 -23.47 -26.42 -14.90
CA LEU A 421 -22.77 -27.20 -15.91
C LEU A 421 -23.73 -28.01 -16.79
#